data_13c1ab132ad22684ed112b9b3844bafd
#
_entry.id   13c1ab132ad22684ed112b9b3844bafd
#
_cell.length_a   1.000
_cell.length_b   1.000
_cell.length_c   1.000
_cell.angle_alpha   90.00
_cell.angle_beta   90.00
_cell.angle_gamma   90.00
#
_symmetry.space_group_name_H-M   'P 1'
#
loop_
_entity.id
_entity.type
_entity.pdbx_description
1 polymer ?
#
loop_
_entity_poly.entity_id
_entity_poly.type
_entity_poly.pdbx_seq_one_letter_code
_entity_poly.pdbx_strand_id
1 'polypeptide(L)'
;MLQTAMAEIKAAGNVDITHYPEIETEDLKKLYNNIYMDSSTPTGLISRVQMNTTLYFCRRANENMEYMTKDTFVIRTYSVTGRRYVMKKVEELTKHRWEIDRENIYSHMPEYPETPEYCLVRNFETYLQKLHSQENRLWHFSKDSCNISDECWFQRRPIGKETLASFMWTC
;
A
#
# COMPACT_ATOMS: atom_id res chain seq x y z
N MET A 1 25.58 -10.53 -21.21
CA MET A 1 25.96 -9.50 -22.20
C MET A 1 25.07 -8.25 -22.13
N LEU A 2 23.74 -8.30 -22.21
CA LEU A 2 22.90 -7.07 -22.15
C LEU A 2 22.96 -6.34 -20.80
N GLN A 3 23.05 -7.07 -19.69
CA GLN A 3 23.14 -6.46 -18.34
C GLN A 3 24.46 -5.75 -18.08
N THR A 4 25.55 -6.27 -18.65
CA THR A 4 26.88 -5.66 -18.54
C THR A 4 26.94 -4.34 -19.32
N ALA A 5 26.39 -4.32 -20.54
CA ALA A 5 26.32 -3.12 -21.36
C ALA A 5 25.45 -2.02 -20.71
N MET A 6 24.33 -2.38 -20.07
CA MET A 6 23.48 -1.41 -19.35
C MET A 6 24.17 -0.86 -18.10
N ALA A 7 24.99 -1.65 -17.41
CA ALA A 7 25.78 -1.19 -16.27
C ALA A 7 26.88 -0.21 -16.70
N GLU A 8 27.56 -0.49 -17.82
CA GLU A 8 28.58 0.38 -18.41
C GLU A 8 28.01 1.72 -18.89
N ILE A 9 26.81 1.72 -19.54
CA ILE A 9 26.12 2.93 -19.97
C ILE A 9 25.72 3.80 -18.77
N LYS A 10 25.27 3.18 -17.66
CA LYS A 10 24.98 3.90 -16.41
C LYS A 10 26.23 4.46 -15.75
N ALA A 11 27.34 3.72 -15.72
CA ALA A 11 28.62 4.16 -15.17
C ALA A 11 29.23 5.30 -15.99
N ALA A 12 28.96 5.37 -17.27
CA ALA A 12 29.42 6.45 -18.16
C ALA A 12 28.59 7.76 -18.04
N GLY A 13 27.57 7.80 -17.17
CA GLY A 13 26.74 8.99 -16.95
C GLY A 13 25.83 9.36 -18.13
N ASN A 14 25.69 8.49 -19.12
CA ASN A 14 24.93 8.75 -20.36
C ASN A 14 23.44 8.38 -20.28
N VAL A 15 22.90 8.15 -19.07
CA VAL A 15 21.47 7.93 -18.88
C VAL A 15 20.89 9.11 -18.12
N ASP A 16 20.20 9.96 -18.82
CA ASP A 16 19.37 11.00 -18.22
C ASP A 16 18.21 10.32 -17.49
N ILE A 17 18.35 10.13 -16.16
CA ILE A 17 17.29 9.58 -15.33
C ILE A 17 16.38 10.72 -14.94
N THR A 18 15.29 10.87 -15.65
CA THR A 18 14.22 11.80 -15.25
C THR A 18 13.52 11.24 -14.03
N HIS A 19 13.74 11.85 -12.87
CA HIS A 19 12.97 11.55 -11.66
C HIS A 19 11.67 12.34 -11.70
N TYR A 20 10.55 11.65 -11.44
CA TYR A 20 9.30 12.36 -11.19
C TYR A 20 9.42 13.16 -9.89
N PRO A 21 8.80 14.36 -9.82
CA PRO A 21 8.81 15.14 -8.58
C PRO A 21 8.08 14.38 -7.46
N GLU A 22 8.43 14.69 -6.23
CA GLU A 22 7.69 14.18 -5.07
C GLU A 22 6.26 14.72 -5.09
N ILE A 23 5.32 13.92 -4.57
CA ILE A 23 3.93 14.35 -4.43
C ILE A 23 3.88 15.39 -3.32
N GLU A 24 3.46 16.60 -3.63
CA GLU A 24 3.36 17.67 -2.66
C GLU A 24 2.29 17.38 -1.60
N THR A 25 2.50 17.89 -0.38
CA THR A 25 1.59 17.69 0.74
C THR A 25 0.16 18.15 0.42
N GLU A 26 0.03 19.26 -0.33
CA GLU A 26 -1.28 19.80 -0.71
C GLU A 26 -2.00 18.89 -1.72
N ASP A 27 -1.28 18.24 -2.62
CA ASP A 27 -1.86 17.29 -3.56
C ASP A 27 -2.25 15.98 -2.87
N LEU A 28 -1.46 15.52 -1.90
CA LEU A 28 -1.87 14.42 -1.03
C LEU A 28 -3.16 14.75 -0.26
N LYS A 29 -3.29 15.95 0.30
CA LYS A 29 -4.52 16.37 0.98
C LYS A 29 -5.71 16.37 0.03
N LYS A 30 -5.57 16.91 -1.18
CA LYS A 30 -6.63 16.90 -2.20
C LYS A 30 -7.05 15.46 -2.54
N LEU A 31 -6.07 14.57 -2.71
CA LEU A 31 -6.31 13.16 -3.01
C LEU A 31 -7.08 12.48 -1.87
N TYR A 32 -6.64 12.64 -0.63
CA TYR A 32 -7.32 12.05 0.53
C TYR A 32 -8.73 12.61 0.80
N ASN A 33 -9.00 13.84 0.38
CA ASN A 33 -10.32 14.48 0.49
C ASN A 33 -11.23 14.18 -0.72
N ASN A 34 -10.76 13.41 -1.68
CA ASN A 34 -11.57 12.98 -2.80
C ASN A 34 -12.64 11.97 -2.35
N ILE A 35 -13.84 12.04 -2.92
CA ILE A 35 -14.95 11.13 -2.62
C ILE A 35 -14.58 9.65 -2.84
N TYR A 36 -13.72 9.36 -3.81
CA TYR A 36 -13.23 8.01 -4.08
C TYR A 36 -12.25 7.48 -3.02
N MET A 37 -11.82 8.33 -2.09
CA MET A 37 -10.93 8.01 -0.97
C MET A 37 -11.64 8.10 0.38
N ASP A 38 -12.96 8.24 0.40
CA ASP A 38 -13.73 8.31 1.64
C ASP A 38 -13.70 6.98 2.40
N SER A 39 -12.96 6.95 3.50
CA SER A 39 -12.80 5.74 4.33
C SER A 39 -14.07 5.30 5.07
N SER A 40 -15.15 6.09 5.03
CA SER A 40 -16.46 5.69 5.53
C SER A 40 -17.22 4.78 4.58
N THR A 41 -16.74 4.62 3.35
CA THR A 41 -17.31 3.75 2.33
C THR A 41 -16.37 2.57 2.03
N PRO A 42 -16.89 1.39 1.63
CA PRO A 42 -16.05 0.25 1.29
C PRO A 42 -15.08 0.54 0.15
N THR A 43 -15.56 1.17 -0.91
CA THR A 43 -14.74 1.51 -2.08
C THR A 43 -13.66 2.54 -1.73
N GLY A 44 -14.00 3.57 -0.99
CA GLY A 44 -13.02 4.58 -0.58
C GLY A 44 -11.99 4.01 0.40
N LEU A 45 -12.41 3.14 1.32
CA LEU A 45 -11.49 2.49 2.26
C LEU A 45 -10.47 1.60 1.55
N ILE A 46 -10.90 0.74 0.61
CA ILE A 46 -9.96 -0.10 -0.15
C ILE A 46 -9.03 0.74 -1.03
N SER A 47 -9.54 1.77 -1.71
CA SER A 47 -8.73 2.67 -2.55
C SER A 47 -7.64 3.35 -1.72
N ARG A 48 -7.99 3.85 -0.54
CA ARG A 48 -7.05 4.48 0.40
C ARG A 48 -5.98 3.51 0.89
N VAL A 49 -6.38 2.31 1.31
CA VAL A 49 -5.43 1.28 1.77
C VAL A 49 -4.53 0.81 0.65
N GLN A 50 -5.05 0.62 -0.56
CA GLN A 50 -4.24 0.23 -1.71
C GLN A 50 -3.21 1.30 -2.09
N MET A 51 -3.62 2.57 -2.17
CA MET A 51 -2.72 3.69 -2.44
C MET A 51 -1.59 3.75 -1.40
N ASN A 52 -1.93 3.69 -0.11
CA ASN A 52 -0.96 3.72 0.97
C ASN A 52 0.01 2.54 0.89
N THR A 53 -0.51 1.34 0.63
CA THR A 53 0.32 0.14 0.44
C THR A 53 1.30 0.31 -0.71
N THR A 54 0.85 0.91 -1.82
CA THR A 54 1.71 1.18 -2.98
C THR A 54 2.78 2.22 -2.66
N LEU A 55 2.42 3.33 -2.01
CA LEU A 55 3.35 4.42 -1.67
C LEU A 55 4.42 3.96 -0.67
N TYR A 56 4.00 3.36 0.44
CA TYR A 56 4.93 3.04 1.53
C TYR A 56 5.74 1.76 1.31
N PHE A 57 5.25 0.83 0.51
CA PHE A 57 5.98 -0.40 0.21
C PHE A 57 6.57 -0.42 -1.21
N CYS A 58 6.60 0.74 -1.89
CA CYS A 58 7.24 0.97 -3.19
C CYS A 58 6.89 -0.10 -4.24
N ARG A 59 5.60 -0.44 -4.36
CA ARG A 59 5.15 -1.46 -5.30
C ARG A 59 5.06 -0.89 -6.71
N ARG A 60 5.89 -1.41 -7.60
CA ARG A 60 5.78 -1.11 -9.02
C ARG A 60 4.47 -1.68 -9.57
N ALA A 61 3.61 -0.79 -10.08
CA ALA A 61 2.44 -1.16 -10.88
C ALA A 61 1.69 -2.42 -10.39
N ASN A 62 1.41 -2.52 -9.08
CA ASN A 62 0.71 -3.66 -8.46
C ASN A 62 1.46 -5.01 -8.50
N GLU A 63 2.79 -5.00 -8.65
CA GLU A 63 3.59 -6.23 -8.63
C GLU A 63 3.32 -7.01 -7.34
N ASN A 64 2.89 -8.27 -7.49
CA ASN A 64 2.55 -9.20 -6.40
C ASN A 64 1.43 -8.75 -5.44
N MET A 65 0.71 -7.67 -5.74
CA MET A 65 -0.39 -7.20 -4.90
C MET A 65 -1.49 -8.26 -4.77
N GLU A 66 -1.83 -8.95 -5.85
CA GLU A 66 -2.88 -9.98 -5.89
C GLU A 66 -2.62 -11.17 -4.96
N TYR A 67 -1.35 -11.46 -4.64
CA TYR A 67 -0.96 -12.57 -3.77
C TYR A 67 -0.91 -12.20 -2.29
N MET A 68 -1.06 -10.93 -1.95
CA MET A 68 -1.05 -10.49 -0.56
C MET A 68 -2.22 -11.11 0.22
N THR A 69 -1.93 -11.50 1.44
CA THR A 69 -2.90 -12.05 2.39
C THR A 69 -3.04 -11.13 3.59
N LYS A 70 -4.05 -11.37 4.42
CA LYS A 70 -4.19 -10.69 5.73
C LYS A 70 -2.95 -10.83 6.59
N ASP A 71 -2.21 -11.94 6.42
CA ASP A 71 -1.00 -12.24 7.17
C ASP A 71 0.29 -11.64 6.58
N THR A 72 0.20 -11.00 5.41
CA THR A 72 1.36 -10.35 4.78
C THR A 72 1.93 -9.23 5.64
N PHE A 73 1.08 -8.58 6.43
CA PHE A 73 1.43 -7.43 7.24
C PHE A 73 1.26 -7.70 8.74
N VAL A 74 1.93 -6.89 9.55
CA VAL A 74 1.79 -6.88 11.00
C VAL A 74 1.80 -5.44 11.49
N ILE A 75 0.99 -5.15 12.50
CA ILE A 75 1.01 -3.88 13.21
C ILE A 75 1.92 -4.02 14.42
N ARG A 76 2.87 -3.11 14.56
CA ARG A 76 3.82 -3.06 15.67
C ARG A 76 3.83 -1.68 16.33
N THR A 77 4.48 -1.58 17.46
CA THR A 77 4.61 -0.34 18.23
C THR A 77 6.09 -0.04 18.42
N TYR A 78 6.48 1.20 18.16
CA TYR A 78 7.82 1.69 18.49
C TYR A 78 8.00 1.73 20.01
N SER A 79 9.05 1.12 20.51
CA SER A 79 9.35 1.08 21.94
C SER A 79 9.61 2.46 22.56
N VAL A 80 10.15 3.40 21.77
CA VAL A 80 10.52 4.73 22.25
C VAL A 80 9.32 5.68 22.25
N THR A 81 8.52 5.69 21.18
CA THR A 81 7.46 6.68 20.99
C THR A 81 6.07 6.19 21.35
N GLY A 82 5.88 4.87 21.47
CA GLY A 82 4.58 4.24 21.64
C GLY A 82 3.68 4.31 20.39
N ARG A 83 4.13 4.95 19.29
CA ARG A 83 3.38 5.04 18.03
C ARG A 83 3.35 3.70 17.33
N ARG A 84 2.24 3.39 16.69
CA ARG A 84 2.07 2.15 15.93
C ARG A 84 2.53 2.34 14.48
N TYR A 85 2.80 1.23 13.82
CA TYR A 85 3.14 1.22 12.40
C TYR A 85 2.78 -0.14 11.80
N VAL A 86 2.47 -0.13 10.49
CA VAL A 86 2.27 -1.36 9.71
C VAL A 86 3.56 -1.68 8.97
N MET A 87 4.00 -2.92 9.02
CA MET A 87 5.15 -3.41 8.25
C MET A 87 4.83 -4.78 7.64
N LYS A 88 5.59 -5.20 6.63
CA LYS A 88 5.55 -6.58 6.13
C LYS A 88 6.20 -7.53 7.10
N LYS A 89 5.62 -8.72 7.29
CA LYS A 89 6.23 -9.80 8.10
C LYS A 89 7.51 -10.35 7.48
N VAL A 90 7.53 -10.44 6.15
CA VAL A 90 8.66 -10.96 5.37
C VAL A 90 9.01 -9.92 4.32
N GLU A 91 10.26 -9.51 4.27
CA GLU A 91 10.75 -8.65 3.20
C GLU A 91 10.85 -9.46 1.90
N GLU A 92 10.26 -8.94 0.85
CA GLU A 92 10.50 -9.44 -0.50
C GLU A 92 11.79 -8.78 -1.02
N LEU A 93 12.74 -9.61 -1.41
CA LEU A 93 13.95 -9.16 -2.09
C LEU A 93 13.54 -8.47 -3.41
N THR A 94 13.75 -7.18 -3.50
CA THR A 94 13.58 -6.47 -4.77
C THR A 94 14.77 -6.75 -5.67
N LYS A 95 14.55 -6.75 -6.99
CA LYS A 95 15.54 -7.07 -8.04
C LYS A 95 16.89 -6.33 -7.95
N HIS A 96 16.98 -5.27 -7.14
CA HIS A 96 18.18 -4.43 -7.00
C HIS A 96 18.82 -4.45 -5.61
N ARG A 97 18.27 -5.19 -4.65
CA ARG A 97 18.90 -5.36 -3.32
C ARG A 97 19.72 -6.65 -3.29
N TRP A 98 20.84 -6.63 -3.99
CA TRP A 98 21.90 -7.61 -3.85
C TRP A 98 22.89 -7.08 -2.81
N GLU A 99 22.92 -7.66 -1.63
CA GLU A 99 24.01 -7.71 -0.63
C GLU A 99 24.42 -6.45 0.18
N ILE A 100 24.10 -5.21 -0.17
CA ILE A 100 24.81 -4.07 0.47
C ILE A 100 24.05 -3.40 1.62
N ASP A 101 22.71 -3.47 1.67
CA ASP A 101 21.92 -2.77 2.70
C ASP A 101 21.14 -3.74 3.62
N ARG A 102 21.87 -4.51 4.44
CA ARG A 102 21.27 -5.27 5.54
C ARG A 102 20.94 -4.43 6.77
N GLU A 103 21.29 -3.17 6.78
CA GLU A 103 21.00 -2.28 7.90
C GLU A 103 19.76 -1.41 7.63
N ASN A 104 18.60 -1.93 8.07
CA ASN A 104 17.52 -1.14 8.68
C ASN A 104 16.71 -0.13 7.86
N ILE A 105 16.36 -0.38 6.61
CA ILE A 105 15.25 0.38 6.01
C ILE A 105 14.08 -0.57 5.71
N TYR A 106 13.40 -1.01 6.75
CA TYR A 106 12.11 -1.66 6.62
C TYR A 106 11.09 -0.59 6.21
N SER A 107 10.51 -0.75 5.02
CA SER A 107 9.37 0.07 4.62
C SER A 107 8.22 -0.15 5.60
N HIS A 108 7.66 0.93 6.13
CA HIS A 108 6.54 0.86 7.07
C HIS A 108 5.60 2.04 6.87
N MET A 109 4.33 1.82 7.17
CA MET A 109 3.31 2.87 7.22
C MET A 109 3.18 3.36 8.65
N PRO A 110 3.51 4.63 8.95
CA PRO A 110 3.45 5.16 10.32
C PRO A 110 2.01 5.49 10.74
N GLU A 111 1.80 5.55 12.05
CA GLU A 111 0.58 6.08 12.64
C GLU A 111 0.64 7.60 12.73
N TYR A 112 -0.48 8.26 12.40
CA TYR A 112 -0.68 9.70 12.57
C TYR A 112 -1.85 9.93 13.55
N PRO A 113 -1.62 9.84 14.86
CA PRO A 113 -2.69 9.97 15.85
C PRO A 113 -3.29 11.39 15.90
N GLU A 114 -2.54 12.40 15.47
CA GLU A 114 -2.95 13.79 15.45
C GLU A 114 -4.01 14.08 14.35
N THR A 115 -4.05 13.24 13.32
CA THR A 115 -4.98 13.34 12.19
C THR A 115 -5.65 11.98 11.94
N PRO A 116 -6.62 11.59 12.81
CA PRO A 116 -7.21 10.25 12.77
C PRO A 116 -7.85 9.88 11.43
N GLU A 117 -8.41 10.87 10.73
CA GLU A 117 -9.03 10.71 9.41
C GLU A 117 -8.02 10.33 8.31
N TYR A 118 -6.76 10.72 8.47
CA TYR A 118 -5.66 10.39 7.55
C TYR A 118 -4.75 9.29 8.08
N CYS A 119 -5.04 8.75 9.26
CA CYS A 119 -4.18 7.77 9.91
C CYS A 119 -4.12 6.46 9.11
N LEU A 120 -2.92 6.15 8.59
CA LEU A 120 -2.67 4.98 7.75
C LEU A 120 -2.92 3.67 8.50
N VAL A 121 -2.43 3.57 9.72
CA VAL A 121 -2.60 2.39 10.58
C VAL A 121 -4.08 2.14 10.88
N ARG A 122 -4.82 3.21 11.24
CA ARG A 122 -6.25 3.10 11.55
C ARG A 122 -7.06 2.64 10.33
N ASN A 123 -6.79 3.21 9.16
CA ASN A 123 -7.47 2.82 7.93
C ASN A 123 -7.17 1.35 7.58
N PHE A 124 -5.92 0.92 7.75
CA PHE A 124 -5.52 -0.46 7.51
C PHE A 124 -6.17 -1.44 8.50
N GLU A 125 -6.23 -1.12 9.79
CA GLU A 125 -6.93 -1.91 10.81
C GLU A 125 -8.42 -2.03 10.51
N THR A 126 -9.08 -0.90 10.22
CA THR A 126 -10.50 -0.88 9.85
C THR A 126 -10.74 -1.76 8.63
N TYR A 127 -9.88 -1.67 7.62
CA TYR A 127 -9.97 -2.51 6.43
C TYR A 127 -9.89 -3.99 6.77
N LEU A 128 -8.91 -4.41 7.55
CA LEU A 128 -8.76 -5.81 7.96
C LEU A 128 -9.97 -6.34 8.74
N GLN A 129 -10.54 -5.50 9.64
CA GLN A 129 -11.73 -5.85 10.42
C GLN A 129 -12.97 -6.04 9.55
N LYS A 130 -13.10 -5.24 8.46
CA LYS A 130 -14.24 -5.29 7.55
C LYS A 130 -14.13 -6.35 6.45
N LEU A 131 -12.98 -7.04 6.34
CA LEU A 131 -12.79 -8.12 5.38
C LEU A 131 -13.61 -9.37 5.73
N HIS A 132 -13.98 -10.13 4.69
CA HIS A 132 -14.66 -11.41 4.87
C HIS A 132 -13.77 -12.42 5.61
N SER A 133 -14.26 -13.00 6.71
CA SER A 133 -13.46 -13.85 7.60
C SER A 133 -12.93 -15.14 6.96
N GLN A 134 -13.71 -15.72 6.02
CA GLN A 134 -13.40 -17.01 5.37
C GLN A 134 -12.49 -16.89 4.13
N GLU A 135 -12.01 -15.70 3.79
CA GLU A 135 -11.09 -15.49 2.68
C GLU A 135 -9.82 -14.83 3.20
N ASN A 136 -8.66 -15.41 2.90
CA ASN A 136 -7.38 -14.93 3.43
C ASN A 136 -6.68 -13.91 2.53
N ARG A 137 -7.07 -13.76 1.27
CA ARG A 137 -6.53 -12.72 0.39
C ARG A 137 -6.75 -11.34 1.01
N LEU A 138 -5.86 -10.39 0.73
CA LEU A 138 -5.98 -9.04 1.26
C LEU A 138 -7.01 -8.21 0.48
N TRP A 139 -7.07 -8.34 -0.84
CA TRP A 139 -7.87 -7.50 -1.71
C TRP A 139 -9.16 -8.18 -2.11
N HIS A 140 -10.30 -7.62 -1.68
CA HIS A 140 -11.64 -8.14 -1.96
C HIS A 140 -12.50 -7.11 -2.65
N PHE A 141 -13.45 -7.56 -3.49
CA PHE A 141 -14.50 -6.69 -4.00
C PHE A 141 -15.37 -6.18 -2.86
N SER A 142 -15.72 -4.89 -2.92
CA SER A 142 -16.71 -4.30 -2.03
C SER A 142 -18.09 -4.88 -2.28
N LYS A 143 -18.95 -4.89 -1.26
CA LYS A 143 -20.38 -5.16 -1.43
C LYS A 143 -21.04 -3.93 -2.06
N ASP A 144 -22.07 -4.16 -2.87
CA ASP A 144 -22.82 -3.10 -3.56
C ASP A 144 -23.60 -2.22 -2.58
N SER A 145 -24.04 -2.79 -1.47
CA SER A 145 -24.72 -2.09 -0.38
C SER A 145 -24.20 -2.58 0.97
N CYS A 146 -23.81 -1.66 1.83
CA CYS A 146 -23.49 -1.92 3.22
C CYS A 146 -23.66 -0.64 4.05
N ASN A 147 -23.93 -0.83 5.35
CA ASN A 147 -23.98 0.23 6.33
C ASN A 147 -22.63 0.34 7.08
N ILE A 148 -22.35 1.50 7.64
CA ILE A 148 -21.14 1.72 8.44
C ILE A 148 -21.07 0.74 9.61
N SER A 149 -22.23 0.38 10.19
CA SER A 149 -22.35 -0.58 11.30
C SER A 149 -22.12 -2.04 10.92
N ASP A 150 -22.14 -2.39 9.62
CA ASP A 150 -21.98 -3.78 9.21
C ASP A 150 -20.57 -4.28 9.55
N GLU A 151 -20.48 -5.50 10.08
CA GLU A 151 -19.21 -6.13 10.45
C GLU A 151 -18.35 -6.44 9.21
N CYS A 152 -18.98 -6.75 8.08
CA CYS A 152 -18.29 -7.15 6.85
C CYS A 152 -18.73 -6.30 5.66
N TRP A 153 -17.82 -5.54 5.10
CA TRP A 153 -18.06 -4.66 3.93
C TRP A 153 -17.66 -5.29 2.59
N PHE A 154 -16.92 -6.38 2.64
CA PHE A 154 -16.30 -6.97 1.46
C PHE A 154 -16.85 -8.35 1.16
N GLN A 155 -16.89 -8.69 -0.12
CA GLN A 155 -17.34 -10.00 -0.60
C GLN A 155 -16.27 -11.07 -0.31
N ARG A 156 -16.67 -12.34 -0.25
CA ARG A 156 -15.74 -13.49 -0.29
C ARG A 156 -15.15 -13.70 -1.70
N ARG A 157 -14.87 -12.65 -2.39
CA ARG A 157 -14.35 -12.66 -3.77
C ARG A 157 -13.10 -11.81 -3.85
N PRO A 158 -11.91 -12.41 -4.02
CA PRO A 158 -10.67 -11.67 -4.16
C PRO A 158 -10.63 -10.93 -5.50
N ILE A 159 -9.94 -9.77 -5.49
CA ILE A 159 -9.69 -8.96 -6.68
C ILE A 159 -8.47 -9.51 -7.39
N GLY A 160 -8.58 -9.72 -8.69
CA GLY A 160 -7.47 -10.17 -9.54
C GLY A 160 -6.55 -9.02 -9.97
N LYS A 161 -5.41 -9.39 -10.55
CA LYS A 161 -4.33 -8.48 -10.94
C LYS A 161 -4.76 -7.33 -11.83
N GLU A 162 -5.54 -7.60 -12.87
CA GLU A 162 -5.99 -6.59 -13.85
C GLU A 162 -6.89 -5.55 -13.21
N THR A 163 -7.82 -5.98 -12.36
CA THR A 163 -8.71 -5.08 -11.62
C THR A 163 -7.92 -4.25 -10.62
N LEU A 164 -6.97 -4.84 -9.88
CA LEU A 164 -6.09 -4.09 -8.98
C LEU A 164 -5.28 -3.03 -9.72
N ALA A 165 -4.80 -3.34 -10.93
CA ALA A 165 -4.08 -2.39 -11.75
C ALA A 165 -4.96 -1.21 -12.19
N SER A 166 -6.25 -1.43 -12.45
CA SER A 166 -7.17 -0.38 -12.86
C SER A 166 -7.62 0.54 -11.72
N PHE A 167 -7.59 0.09 -10.47
CA PHE A 167 -7.99 0.91 -9.31
C PHE A 167 -7.23 2.24 -9.20
N MET A 168 -5.93 2.24 -9.52
CA MET A 168 -5.09 3.44 -9.47
C MET A 168 -5.41 4.47 -10.56
N TRP A 169 -6.14 4.09 -11.60
CA TRP A 169 -6.47 4.96 -12.74
C TRP A 169 -7.89 5.50 -12.70
N THR A 170 -8.73 5.02 -11.78
CA THR A 170 -10.12 5.42 -11.62
C THR A 170 -10.35 6.40 -10.47
N CYS A 171 -9.31 6.72 -9.74
CA CYS A 171 -9.26 7.79 -8.73
C CYS A 171 -8.60 9.04 -9.33
#